data_d527246d70c85e6e595363b5121c16a3
#
_entry.id   d527246d70c85e6e595363b5121c16a3
#
_cell.length_a   1.000
_cell.length_b   1.000
_cell.length_c   1.000
_cell.angle_alpha   90.00
_cell.angle_beta   90.00
_cell.angle_gamma   90.00
#
_symmetry.space_group_name_H-M   'P 1'
#
loop_
_entity.id
_entity.type
_entity.pdbx_description
1 polymer ?
#
loop_
_entity_poly.entity_id
_entity_poly.type
_entity_poly.pdbx_seq_one_letter_code
_entity_poly.pdbx_strand_id
1 'polypeptide(L)'
;MFYGYYMSNEFKQYGFTGGLDDKTLTLIGSFGALFNGCFKIVWATLLDYYNFKPIYTIILCITVSGLIAVHWAVYNSITYFIVVCLAFMCDGSMTSMIPVVTNRVFGIKRGPMVYSYIFSTFGVAALLGALFVKTL
;
A
#
# COMPACT_ATOMS: atom_id res chain seq x y z
N MET A 1 -5.81 3.09 -0.46
CA MET A 1 -4.85 3.70 0.49
C MET A 1 -4.98 3.14 1.91
N PHE A 2 -6.15 3.20 2.53
CA PHE A 2 -6.34 2.70 3.90
C PHE A 2 -5.93 1.23 4.08
N TYR A 3 -6.31 0.35 3.15
CA TYR A 3 -5.95 -1.07 3.20
C TYR A 3 -4.43 -1.32 3.17
N GLY A 4 -3.71 -0.69 2.24
CA GLY A 4 -2.25 -0.86 2.17
C GLY A 4 -1.55 -0.38 3.44
N TYR A 5 -1.94 0.79 3.94
CA TYR A 5 -1.43 1.32 5.19
C TYR A 5 -1.77 0.43 6.40
N TYR A 6 -3.00 -0.07 6.48
CA TYR A 6 -3.42 -0.99 7.53
C TYR A 6 -2.62 -2.28 7.48
N MET A 7 -2.52 -2.91 6.31
CA MET A 7 -1.75 -4.14 6.14
C MET A 7 -0.26 -3.95 6.42
N SER A 8 0.34 -2.83 6.06
CA SER A 8 1.76 -2.59 6.34
C SER A 8 2.09 -2.43 7.83
N ASN A 9 1.12 -2.01 8.64
CA ASN A 9 1.30 -1.87 10.08
C ASN A 9 0.87 -3.13 10.87
N GLU A 10 -0.25 -3.74 10.48
CA GLU A 10 -0.92 -4.79 11.26
C GLU A 10 -0.72 -6.21 10.70
N PHE A 11 0.05 -6.38 9.59
CA PHE A 11 0.24 -7.71 9.00
C PHE A 11 0.80 -8.75 9.97
N LYS A 12 1.67 -8.34 10.90
CA LYS A 12 2.22 -9.25 11.91
C LYS A 12 1.13 -9.74 12.86
N GLN A 13 0.33 -8.83 13.40
CA GLN A 13 -0.74 -9.15 14.34
C GLN A 13 -1.77 -10.06 13.67
N TYR A 14 -2.15 -9.74 12.44
CA TYR A 14 -3.06 -10.57 11.66
C TYR A 14 -2.46 -11.95 11.31
N GLY A 15 -1.17 -12.01 10.98
CA GLY A 15 -0.46 -13.27 10.74
C GLY A 15 -0.36 -14.17 11.97
N PHE A 16 -0.23 -13.59 13.17
CA PHE A 16 -0.26 -14.34 14.43
C PHE A 16 -1.61 -15.03 14.68
N THR A 17 -2.73 -14.42 14.27
CA THR A 17 -4.05 -15.06 14.39
C THR A 17 -4.17 -16.33 13.53
N GLY A 18 -3.38 -16.42 12.45
CA GLY A 18 -3.26 -17.61 11.60
C GLY A 18 -2.25 -18.66 12.10
N GLY A 19 -1.58 -18.39 13.23
CA GLY A 19 -0.59 -19.32 13.80
C GLY A 19 0.78 -19.27 13.11
N LEU A 20 1.10 -18.18 12.38
CA LEU A 20 2.40 -18.02 11.73
C LEU A 20 3.48 -17.61 12.75
N ASP A 21 4.68 -18.18 12.58
CA ASP A 21 5.83 -17.89 13.44
C ASP A 21 6.39 -16.47 13.21
N ASP A 22 6.89 -15.83 14.29
CA ASP A 22 7.43 -14.46 14.23
C ASP A 22 8.60 -14.31 13.25
N LYS A 23 9.43 -15.34 13.11
CA LYS A 23 10.52 -15.36 12.13
C LYS A 23 10.00 -15.27 10.71
N THR A 24 8.97 -16.03 10.39
CA THR A 24 8.30 -16.02 9.08
C THR A 24 7.68 -14.66 8.80
N LEU A 25 6.98 -14.08 9.79
CA LEU A 25 6.36 -12.76 9.66
C LEU A 25 7.41 -11.65 9.49
N THR A 26 8.54 -11.75 10.17
CA THR A 26 9.65 -10.80 10.00
C THR A 26 10.27 -10.88 8.60
N LEU A 27 10.44 -12.08 8.05
CA LEU A 27 10.88 -12.27 6.67
C LEU A 27 9.86 -11.67 5.68
N ILE A 28 8.58 -11.94 5.87
CA ILE A 28 7.49 -11.38 5.05
C ILE A 28 7.55 -9.85 5.04
N GLY A 29 7.72 -9.22 6.20
CA GLY A 29 7.84 -7.77 6.31
C GLY A 29 9.07 -7.21 5.60
N SER A 30 10.21 -7.88 5.71
CA SER A 30 11.45 -7.48 5.04
C SER A 30 11.33 -7.53 3.51
N PHE A 31 10.79 -8.62 2.98
CA PHE A 31 10.51 -8.74 1.55
C PHE A 31 9.43 -7.75 1.10
N GLY A 32 8.37 -7.56 1.89
CA GLY A 32 7.35 -6.55 1.63
C GLY A 32 7.94 -5.15 1.49
N ALA A 33 8.84 -4.75 2.39
CA ALA A 33 9.53 -3.46 2.32
C ALA A 33 10.40 -3.32 1.06
N LEU A 34 11.10 -4.38 0.66
CA LEU A 34 11.84 -4.41 -0.61
C LEU A 34 10.91 -4.24 -1.81
N PHE A 35 9.81 -4.98 -1.86
CA PHE A 35 8.80 -4.84 -2.91
C PHE A 35 8.21 -3.44 -2.95
N ASN A 36 7.86 -2.86 -1.81
CA ASN A 36 7.39 -1.47 -1.73
C ASN A 36 8.40 -0.51 -2.35
N GLY A 37 9.68 -0.59 -1.98
CA GLY A 37 10.74 0.27 -2.51
C GLY A 37 10.97 0.11 -4.01
N CYS A 38 11.15 -1.13 -4.50
CA CYS A 38 11.39 -1.42 -5.91
C CYS A 38 10.20 -1.00 -6.79
N PHE A 39 8.98 -1.31 -6.37
CA PHE A 39 7.79 -0.99 -7.16
C PHE A 39 7.44 0.50 -7.18
N LYS A 40 7.92 1.31 -6.25
CA LYS A 40 7.84 2.78 -6.36
C LYS A 40 8.46 3.28 -7.66
N ILE A 41 9.63 2.76 -8.01
CA ILE A 41 10.33 3.12 -9.26
C ILE A 41 9.54 2.62 -10.47
N VAL A 42 9.08 1.37 -10.43
CA VAL A 42 8.31 0.77 -11.52
C VAL A 42 7.03 1.57 -11.80
N TRP A 43 6.25 1.91 -10.76
CA TRP A 43 5.02 2.67 -10.92
C TRP A 43 5.25 4.10 -11.41
N ALA A 44 6.30 4.77 -10.91
CA ALA A 44 6.67 6.09 -11.40
C ALA A 44 7.05 6.05 -12.89
N THR A 45 7.84 5.06 -13.32
CA THR A 45 8.25 4.88 -14.71
C THR A 45 7.05 4.53 -15.60
N LEU A 46 6.13 3.68 -15.15
CA LEU A 46 4.92 3.36 -15.91
C LEU A 46 4.05 4.60 -16.19
N LEU A 47 4.01 5.55 -15.26
CA LEU A 47 3.32 6.81 -15.48
C LEU A 47 3.96 7.68 -16.57
N ASP A 48 5.22 7.48 -16.91
CA ASP A 48 5.87 8.21 -18.01
C ASP A 48 5.39 7.73 -19.37
N TYR A 49 5.01 6.46 -19.48
CA TYR A 49 4.56 5.84 -20.73
C TYR A 49 3.05 5.75 -20.87
N TYR A 50 2.34 5.63 -19.75
CA TYR A 50 0.89 5.40 -19.74
C TYR A 50 0.14 6.48 -18.97
N ASN A 51 -1.15 6.64 -19.29
CA ASN A 51 -2.02 7.53 -18.56
C ASN A 51 -2.29 7.01 -17.13
N PHE A 52 -2.55 7.93 -16.21
CA PHE A 52 -2.83 7.61 -14.81
C PHE A 52 -4.03 6.66 -14.63
N LYS A 53 -5.12 6.85 -15.38
CA LYS A 53 -6.37 6.10 -15.21
C LYS A 53 -6.20 4.57 -15.29
N PRO A 54 -5.63 3.98 -16.37
CA PRO A 54 -5.50 2.53 -16.45
C PRO A 54 -4.58 1.95 -15.37
N ILE A 55 -3.48 2.62 -15.05
CA ILE A 55 -2.56 2.16 -13.99
C ILE A 55 -3.27 2.14 -12.64
N TYR A 56 -3.98 3.22 -12.32
CA TYR A 56 -4.74 3.31 -11.07
C TYR A 56 -5.83 2.24 -10.97
N THR A 57 -6.52 1.95 -12.09
CA THR A 57 -7.53 0.87 -12.12
C THR A 57 -6.92 -0.49 -11.85
N ILE A 58 -5.76 -0.79 -12.44
CA ILE A 58 -5.04 -2.05 -12.19
C ILE A 58 -4.67 -2.18 -10.70
N ILE A 59 -4.11 -1.11 -10.11
CA ILE A 59 -3.75 -1.10 -8.69
C ILE A 59 -4.99 -1.30 -7.80
N LEU A 60 -6.12 -0.67 -8.13
CA LEU A 60 -7.37 -0.88 -7.41
C LEU A 60 -7.84 -2.34 -7.50
N CYS A 61 -7.81 -2.94 -8.68
CA CYS A 61 -8.18 -4.35 -8.85
C CYS A 61 -7.29 -5.27 -8.01
N ILE A 62 -5.97 -5.05 -8.01
CA ILE A 62 -5.03 -5.81 -7.18
C ILE A 62 -5.32 -5.61 -5.69
N THR A 63 -5.59 -4.37 -5.27
CA THR A 63 -5.89 -4.05 -3.86
C THR A 63 -7.18 -4.73 -3.39
N VAL A 64 -8.24 -4.69 -4.21
CA VAL A 64 -9.52 -5.34 -3.88
C VAL A 64 -9.39 -6.86 -3.85
N SER A 65 -8.68 -7.45 -4.81
CA SER A 65 -8.42 -8.89 -4.81
C SER A 65 -7.59 -9.32 -3.61
N GLY A 66 -6.59 -8.53 -3.22
CA GLY A 66 -5.78 -8.76 -2.02
C GLY A 66 -6.61 -8.69 -0.72
N LEU A 67 -7.54 -7.73 -0.63
CA LEU A 67 -8.45 -7.61 0.51
C LEU A 67 -9.33 -8.86 0.69
N ILE A 68 -9.84 -9.41 -0.40
CA ILE A 68 -10.65 -10.64 -0.37
C ILE A 68 -9.76 -11.85 -0.04
N ALA A 69 -8.58 -11.92 -0.64
CA ALA A 69 -7.68 -13.05 -0.49
C ALA A 69 -7.04 -13.14 0.91
N VAL A 70 -6.85 -12.02 1.62
CA VAL A 70 -6.14 -12.00 2.91
C VAL A 70 -6.79 -12.91 3.95
N HIS A 71 -8.10 -12.98 3.97
CA HIS A 71 -8.85 -13.83 4.91
C HIS A 71 -8.54 -15.32 4.73
N TRP A 72 -8.39 -15.77 3.51
CA TRP A 72 -8.06 -17.17 3.18
C TRP A 72 -6.55 -17.42 3.21
N ALA A 73 -5.77 -16.39 2.96
CA ALA A 73 -4.32 -16.47 2.89
C ALA A 73 -3.67 -16.76 4.24
N VAL A 74 -4.26 -16.32 5.34
CA VAL A 74 -3.68 -16.43 6.69
C VAL A 74 -3.43 -17.88 7.12
N TYR A 75 -4.17 -18.84 6.57
CA TYR A 75 -4.01 -20.27 6.88
C TYR A 75 -2.83 -20.94 6.14
N ASN A 76 -2.24 -20.25 5.15
CA ASN A 76 -1.11 -20.78 4.38
C ASN A 76 0.01 -19.74 4.30
N SER A 77 1.16 -20.06 4.86
CA SER A 77 2.33 -19.17 4.96
C SER A 77 2.76 -18.59 3.60
N ILE A 78 2.75 -19.42 2.54
CA ILE A 78 3.15 -18.98 1.20
C ILE A 78 2.13 -18.03 0.58
N THR A 79 0.84 -18.35 0.71
CA THR A 79 -0.24 -17.49 0.20
C THR A 79 -0.26 -16.16 0.94
N TYR A 80 -0.06 -16.19 2.25
CA TYR A 80 0.04 -14.98 3.07
C TYR A 80 1.23 -14.11 2.66
N PHE A 81 2.40 -14.70 2.43
CA PHE A 81 3.57 -14.01 1.90
C PHE A 81 3.26 -13.24 0.61
N ILE A 82 2.63 -13.90 -0.36
CA ILE A 82 2.29 -13.29 -1.67
C ILE A 82 1.31 -12.13 -1.48
N VAL A 83 0.25 -12.32 -0.70
CA VAL A 83 -0.79 -11.29 -0.47
C VAL A 83 -0.22 -10.08 0.24
N VAL A 84 0.62 -10.26 1.25
CA VAL A 84 1.28 -9.15 1.96
C VAL A 84 2.25 -8.41 1.04
N CYS A 85 3.07 -9.10 0.25
CA CYS A 85 3.97 -8.47 -0.72
C CYS A 85 3.19 -7.65 -1.77
N LEU A 86 2.05 -8.16 -2.26
CA LEU A 86 1.17 -7.42 -3.16
C LEU A 86 0.57 -6.17 -2.48
N ALA A 87 0.18 -6.26 -1.22
CA ALA A 87 -0.31 -5.11 -0.46
C ALA A 87 0.77 -4.01 -0.33
N PHE A 88 2.00 -4.38 0.02
CA PHE A 88 3.14 -3.45 0.08
C PHE A 88 3.48 -2.84 -1.28
N MET A 89 3.40 -3.62 -2.36
CA MET A 89 3.58 -3.13 -3.72
C MET A 89 2.53 -2.06 -4.09
N CYS A 90 1.27 -2.29 -3.75
CA CYS A 90 0.19 -1.33 -4.00
C CYS A 90 0.31 -0.07 -3.13
N ASP A 91 0.73 -0.20 -1.87
CA ASP A 91 0.97 0.94 -0.99
C ASP A 91 2.09 1.84 -1.52
N GLY A 92 3.19 1.24 -1.99
CA GLY A 92 4.29 1.95 -2.64
C GLY A 92 3.86 2.73 -3.89
N SER A 93 2.87 2.23 -4.64
CA SER A 93 2.37 2.88 -5.85
C SER A 93 1.76 4.26 -5.55
N MET A 94 0.95 4.35 -4.51
CA MET A 94 0.25 5.59 -4.17
C MET A 94 1.20 6.70 -3.77
N THR A 95 2.20 6.39 -2.95
CA THR A 95 3.19 7.36 -2.49
C THR A 95 4.09 7.90 -3.62
N SER A 96 4.32 7.10 -4.67
CA SER A 96 5.12 7.51 -5.84
C SER A 96 4.30 8.20 -6.94
N MET A 97 3.05 7.77 -7.15
CA MET A 97 2.22 8.27 -8.26
C MET A 97 1.61 9.65 -7.97
N ILE A 98 1.17 9.91 -6.74
CA ILE A 98 0.50 11.17 -6.39
C ILE A 98 1.36 12.40 -6.69
N PRO A 99 2.64 12.49 -6.28
CA PRO A 99 3.46 13.66 -6.59
C PRO A 99 3.70 13.84 -8.09
N VAL A 100 3.83 12.76 -8.85
CA VAL A 100 4.00 12.84 -10.30
C VAL A 100 2.75 13.40 -10.97
N VAL A 101 1.58 12.88 -10.59
CA VAL A 101 0.29 13.32 -11.16
C VAL A 101 -0.03 14.75 -10.77
N THR A 102 0.17 15.15 -9.53
CA THR A 102 -0.07 16.53 -9.08
C THR A 102 0.84 17.53 -9.81
N ASN A 103 2.11 17.17 -10.04
CA ASN A 103 3.02 18.02 -10.82
C ASN A 103 2.61 18.12 -12.29
N ARG A 104 2.08 17.05 -12.88
CA ARG A 104 1.59 17.09 -14.29
C ARG A 104 0.32 17.91 -14.43
N VAL A 105 -0.61 17.84 -13.48
CA VAL A 105 -1.90 18.52 -13.57
C VAL A 105 -1.81 19.98 -13.15
N PHE A 106 -1.10 20.29 -12.07
CA PHE A 106 -1.06 21.64 -11.47
C PHE A 106 0.24 22.40 -11.77
N GLY A 107 1.19 21.75 -12.44
CA GLY A 107 2.50 22.30 -12.77
C GLY A 107 3.47 22.31 -11.59
N ILE A 108 4.76 22.52 -11.89
CA ILE A 108 5.87 22.43 -10.93
C ILE A 108 5.73 23.41 -9.76
N LYS A 109 5.11 24.58 -9.97
CA LYS A 109 4.94 25.60 -8.91
C LYS A 109 3.85 25.25 -7.91
N ARG A 110 2.73 24.67 -8.35
CA ARG A 110 1.56 24.38 -7.49
C ARG A 110 1.42 22.91 -7.11
N GLY A 111 2.02 22.00 -7.89
CA GLY A 111 1.98 20.57 -7.65
C GLY A 111 2.40 20.14 -6.23
N PRO A 112 3.56 20.61 -5.72
CA PRO A 112 4.00 20.27 -4.36
C PRO A 112 3.05 20.74 -3.27
N MET A 113 2.41 21.90 -3.43
CA MET A 113 1.43 22.42 -2.48
C MET A 113 0.16 21.55 -2.44
N VAL A 114 -0.36 21.18 -3.61
CA VAL A 114 -1.53 20.28 -3.71
C VAL A 114 -1.20 18.90 -3.13
N TYR A 115 -0.02 18.37 -3.43
CA TYR A 115 0.47 17.13 -2.84
C TYR A 115 0.50 17.17 -1.31
N SER A 116 0.99 18.27 -0.72
CA SER A 116 1.03 18.44 0.74
C SER A 116 -0.36 18.40 1.37
N TYR A 117 -1.36 19.03 0.75
CA TYR A 117 -2.74 18.98 1.22
C TYR A 117 -3.32 17.54 1.16
N ILE A 118 -3.08 16.82 0.06
CA ILE A 118 -3.52 15.42 -0.08
C ILE A 118 -2.86 14.56 1.01
N PHE A 119 -1.58 14.75 1.25
CA PHE A 119 -0.84 13.99 2.25
C PHE A 119 -1.26 14.31 3.69
N SER A 120 -1.62 15.57 3.98
CA SER A 120 -2.18 15.98 5.28
C SER A 120 -3.51 15.29 5.55
N THR A 121 -4.38 15.19 4.55
CA THR A 121 -5.66 14.47 4.66
C THR A 121 -5.43 12.98 4.93
N PHE A 122 -4.40 12.39 4.30
CA PHE A 122 -4.00 11.01 4.56
C PHE A 122 -3.53 10.80 6.01
N GLY A 123 -2.75 11.74 6.55
CA GLY A 123 -2.32 11.72 7.96
C GLY A 123 -3.49 11.76 8.94
N VAL A 124 -4.49 12.61 8.68
CA VAL A 124 -5.72 12.66 9.50
C VAL A 124 -6.49 11.34 9.41
N ALA A 125 -6.64 10.76 8.22
CA ALA A 125 -7.31 9.47 8.04
C ALA A 125 -6.58 8.33 8.75
N ALA A 126 -5.24 8.34 8.78
CA ALA A 126 -4.43 7.36 9.50
C ALA A 126 -4.62 7.46 11.03
N LEU A 127 -4.66 8.70 11.57
CA LEU A 127 -4.93 8.93 12.99
C LEU A 127 -6.33 8.45 13.39
N LEU A 128 -7.35 8.78 12.60
CA LEU A 128 -8.71 8.30 12.83
C LEU A 128 -8.79 6.77 12.76
N GLY A 129 -8.13 6.16 11.78
CA GLY A 129 -8.06 4.70 11.66
C GLY A 129 -7.41 4.03 12.88
N ALA A 130 -6.30 4.58 13.37
CA ALA A 130 -5.63 4.09 14.57
C ALA A 130 -6.50 4.22 15.84
N LEU A 131 -7.26 5.32 15.97
CA LEU A 131 -8.21 5.50 17.07
C LEU A 131 -9.35 4.48 17.00
N PHE A 132 -9.91 4.23 15.81
CA PHE A 132 -10.95 3.22 15.62
C PHE A 132 -10.49 1.81 15.99
N VAL A 133 -9.30 1.42 15.57
CA VAL A 133 -8.73 0.09 15.90
C VAL A 133 -8.48 -0.07 17.40
N LYS A 134 -8.11 1.03 18.09
CA LYS A 134 -7.86 0.99 19.54
C LYS A 134 -9.15 0.94 20.38
N THR A 135 -10.29 1.35 19.81
CA THR A 135 -11.59 1.38 20.51
C THR A 135 -12.43 0.12 20.26
N LEU A 136 -12.05 -0.73 19.33
CA LEU A 136 -12.61 -2.06 19.05
C LEU A 136 -11.82 -3.15 19.77
#